data_e477e4b810b206deea5ddb09fd6e4d91
#
_entry.id   e477e4b810b206deea5ddb09fd6e4d91
#
_cell.length_a   1.000
_cell.length_b   1.000
_cell.length_c   1.000
_cell.angle_alpha   90.00
_cell.angle_beta   90.00
_cell.angle_gamma   90.00
#
_symmetry.space_group_name_H-M   'P 1'
#
loop_
_entity.id
_entity.type
_entity.pdbx_description
1 polymer ?
#
loop_
_entity_poly.entity_id
_entity_poly.type
_entity_poly.pdbx_seq_one_letter_code
_entity_poly.pdbx_strand_id
1 'polypeptide(L)'
;MNLYIDESGSINNKLNSPFVIAIINVLDYRKFNTVIKRFITSRFDKLKDLDNDFYNKDGKLMKRGNQMFKNGKFKELKGSQFDRDMKQDFVEFITKKKYFDLYFIKIDNKLLTDKICENTARAFNYTLKLALSYFISQKYIDDEDCLIQLDERNERTDARFFLENYLNTELCLNGVTENHFTVRYLDSSVNPFIQIADVFANIYYSQLNTHGYDNEMYKLKERNILKAVFSFPNLN
;
A
#
# COMPACT_ATOMS: atom_id res chain seq x y z
N MET A 1 -8.68 12.85 -9.78
CA MET A 1 -7.98 11.55 -9.58
C MET A 1 -8.31 10.95 -8.22
N ASN A 2 -8.25 9.62 -8.07
CA ASN A 2 -8.47 8.96 -6.76
C ASN A 2 -7.32 8.00 -6.45
N LEU A 3 -6.62 8.25 -5.36
CA LEU A 3 -5.52 7.43 -4.88
C LEU A 3 -5.95 6.64 -3.64
N TYR A 4 -5.70 5.34 -3.64
CA TYR A 4 -5.93 4.44 -2.51
C TYR A 4 -4.59 4.00 -1.96
N ILE A 5 -4.39 4.15 -0.66
CA ILE A 5 -3.09 4.00 -0.02
C ILE A 5 -3.20 3.06 1.17
N ASP A 6 -2.26 2.13 1.24
CA ASP A 6 -2.01 1.33 2.45
C ASP A 6 -0.52 1.02 2.57
N GLU A 7 -0.06 0.57 3.75
CA GLU A 7 1.34 0.34 4.03
C GLU A 7 1.65 -1.04 4.60
N SER A 8 2.95 -1.37 4.61
CA SER A 8 3.48 -2.59 5.23
C SER A 8 4.81 -2.32 5.92
N GLY A 9 4.97 -2.86 7.11
CA GLY A 9 6.13 -2.63 7.97
C GLY A 9 5.89 -1.57 9.04
N SER A 10 6.96 -0.95 9.53
CA SER A 10 6.92 0.13 10.52
C SER A 10 8.08 1.08 10.31
N ILE A 11 7.87 2.37 10.49
CA ILE A 11 8.93 3.39 10.48
C ILE A 11 9.69 3.30 11.80
N ASN A 12 10.91 2.75 11.76
CA ASN A 12 11.75 2.58 12.94
C ASN A 12 13.19 2.25 12.51
N ASN A 13 14.15 3.13 12.81
CA ASN A 13 15.54 2.97 12.46
C ASN A 13 16.28 1.79 13.17
N LYS A 14 15.66 1.18 14.17
CA LYS A 14 16.17 -0.05 14.81
C LYS A 14 15.81 -1.32 14.03
N LEU A 15 14.93 -1.20 13.03
CA LEU A 15 14.53 -2.33 12.20
C LEU A 15 15.44 -2.42 10.95
N ASN A 16 15.80 -3.66 10.60
CA ASN A 16 16.50 -3.93 9.35
C ASN A 16 15.59 -4.00 8.13
N SER A 17 14.27 -4.14 8.34
CA SER A 17 13.26 -4.18 7.29
C SER A 17 12.82 -2.77 6.89
N PRO A 18 12.54 -2.52 5.61
CA PRO A 18 12.01 -1.23 5.17
C PRO A 18 10.57 -1.01 5.63
N PHE A 19 10.09 0.22 5.49
CA PHE A 19 8.66 0.52 5.49
C PHE A 19 8.23 0.80 4.05
N VAL A 20 7.07 0.28 3.65
CA VAL A 20 6.55 0.37 2.29
C VAL A 20 5.18 1.00 2.30
N ILE A 21 4.93 1.91 1.37
CA ILE A 21 3.59 2.42 1.06
C ILE A 21 3.26 2.00 -0.38
N ALA A 22 2.08 1.43 -0.60
CA ALA A 22 1.53 1.20 -1.93
C ALA A 22 0.43 2.23 -2.22
N ILE A 23 0.47 2.80 -3.41
CA ILE A 23 -0.52 3.77 -3.91
C ILE A 23 -1.13 3.19 -5.19
N ILE A 24 -2.46 3.13 -5.24
CA ILE A 24 -3.22 2.66 -6.39
C ILE A 24 -4.06 3.79 -6.94
N ASN A 25 -3.88 4.10 -8.23
CA ASN A 25 -4.77 4.95 -9.00
C ASN A 25 -5.71 4.08 -9.85
N VAL A 26 -6.99 4.09 -9.56
CA VAL A 26 -7.98 3.24 -10.24
C VAL A 26 -8.44 3.91 -11.53
N LEU A 27 -8.21 3.25 -12.67
CA LEU A 27 -8.56 3.72 -14.02
C LEU A 27 -9.98 3.32 -14.45
N ASP A 28 -10.47 2.16 -13.99
CA ASP A 28 -11.83 1.66 -14.28
C ASP A 28 -12.41 0.97 -13.05
N TYR A 29 -13.13 1.74 -12.25
CA TYR A 29 -13.71 1.30 -10.97
C TYR A 29 -14.62 0.08 -11.11
N ARG A 30 -15.49 0.10 -12.10
CA ARG A 30 -16.51 -0.94 -12.28
C ARG A 30 -15.87 -2.26 -12.66
N LYS A 31 -14.97 -2.24 -13.62
CA LYS A 31 -14.30 -3.46 -14.08
C LYS A 31 -13.32 -3.97 -13.03
N PHE A 32 -12.57 -3.08 -12.38
CA PHE A 32 -11.62 -3.48 -11.34
C PHE A 32 -12.34 -4.11 -10.15
N ASN A 33 -13.41 -3.50 -9.65
CA ASN A 33 -14.23 -4.09 -8.57
C ASN A 33 -14.78 -5.47 -8.96
N THR A 34 -15.19 -5.65 -10.23
CA THR A 34 -15.63 -6.96 -10.71
C THR A 34 -14.51 -8.00 -10.70
N VAL A 35 -13.29 -7.61 -11.07
CA VAL A 35 -12.12 -8.50 -11.02
C VAL A 35 -11.78 -8.89 -9.59
N ILE A 36 -11.78 -7.92 -8.66
CA ILE A 36 -11.54 -8.17 -7.23
C ILE A 36 -12.56 -9.18 -6.68
N LYS A 37 -13.86 -8.96 -6.93
CA LYS A 37 -14.92 -9.88 -6.49
C LYS A 37 -14.74 -11.29 -7.07
N ARG A 38 -14.37 -11.40 -8.35
CA ARG A 38 -14.08 -12.69 -8.99
C ARG A 38 -12.88 -13.40 -8.37
N PHE A 39 -11.82 -12.66 -8.05
CA PHE A 39 -10.67 -13.22 -7.33
C PHE A 39 -11.11 -13.82 -5.99
N ILE A 40 -11.79 -13.04 -5.16
CA ILE A 40 -12.28 -13.47 -3.85
C ILE A 40 -13.16 -14.71 -3.98
N THR A 41 -14.16 -14.69 -4.88
CA THR A 41 -15.09 -15.81 -5.04
C THR A 41 -14.38 -17.06 -5.54
N SER A 42 -13.48 -16.93 -6.51
CA SER A 42 -12.78 -18.09 -7.09
C SER A 42 -11.67 -18.67 -6.18
N ARG A 43 -11.29 -17.97 -5.13
CA ARG A 43 -10.26 -18.38 -4.16
C ARG A 43 -10.79 -18.47 -2.73
N PHE A 44 -12.12 -18.46 -2.56
CA PHE A 44 -12.77 -18.33 -1.26
C PHE A 44 -12.28 -19.37 -0.24
N ASP A 45 -12.28 -20.64 -0.59
CA ASP A 45 -11.86 -21.72 0.30
C ASP A 45 -10.37 -21.61 0.64
N LYS A 46 -9.53 -21.37 -0.37
CA LYS A 46 -8.08 -21.18 -0.16
C LYS A 46 -7.78 -19.96 0.73
N LEU A 47 -8.48 -18.84 0.54
CA LEU A 47 -8.36 -17.66 1.41
C LEU A 47 -8.77 -17.97 2.85
N LYS A 48 -9.83 -18.77 3.03
CA LYS A 48 -10.30 -19.20 4.34
C LYS A 48 -9.28 -20.11 5.02
N ASP A 49 -8.66 -21.03 4.29
CA ASP A 49 -7.63 -21.94 4.82
C ASP A 49 -6.36 -21.17 5.23
N LEU A 50 -6.02 -20.10 4.50
CA LEU A 50 -4.89 -19.23 4.84
C LEU A 50 -5.15 -18.34 6.05
N ASP A 51 -6.40 -18.13 6.45
CA ASP A 51 -6.77 -17.23 7.55
C ASP A 51 -6.78 -17.92 8.93
N ASN A 52 -5.93 -18.91 9.13
CA ASN A 52 -5.75 -19.62 10.38
C ASN A 52 -4.51 -19.16 11.15
N ASP A 53 -4.51 -19.36 12.46
CA ASP A 53 -3.33 -19.19 13.30
C ASP A 53 -2.22 -20.12 12.80
N PHE A 54 -1.01 -19.59 12.70
CA PHE A 54 0.17 -20.38 12.38
C PHE A 54 1.19 -20.31 13.51
N TYR A 55 1.61 -21.47 13.97
CA TYR A 55 2.59 -21.63 15.06
C TYR A 55 3.88 -22.26 14.51
N ASN A 56 5.03 -21.82 15.02
CA ASN A 56 6.30 -22.47 14.71
C ASN A 56 6.45 -23.81 15.48
N LYS A 57 7.56 -24.50 15.26
CA LYS A 57 7.85 -25.80 15.92
C LYS A 57 7.93 -25.72 17.45
N ASP A 58 8.21 -24.54 17.99
CA ASP A 58 8.31 -24.27 19.43
C ASP A 58 6.97 -23.81 20.03
N GLY A 59 5.88 -23.85 19.26
CA GLY A 59 4.55 -23.44 19.70
C GLY A 59 4.36 -21.92 19.79
N LYS A 60 5.28 -21.10 19.23
CA LYS A 60 5.15 -19.65 19.19
C LYS A 60 4.25 -19.24 18.04
N LEU A 61 3.24 -18.41 18.32
CA LEU A 61 2.37 -17.82 17.30
C LEU A 61 3.18 -16.93 16.35
N MET A 62 3.23 -17.30 15.08
CA MET A 62 3.94 -16.58 14.02
C MET A 62 3.00 -15.74 13.16
N LYS A 63 1.77 -16.20 12.98
CA LYS A 63 0.72 -15.49 12.23
C LYS A 63 -0.62 -15.70 12.95
N ARG A 64 -1.33 -14.60 13.18
CA ARG A 64 -2.67 -14.61 13.76
C ARG A 64 -3.70 -14.76 12.64
N GLY A 65 -4.59 -15.72 12.75
CA GLY A 65 -5.73 -15.92 11.86
C GLY A 65 -6.91 -14.98 12.14
N ASN A 66 -8.04 -15.29 11.49
CA ASN A 66 -9.30 -14.53 11.61
C ASN A 66 -9.16 -13.03 11.28
N GLN A 67 -8.29 -12.71 10.31
CA GLN A 67 -8.09 -11.36 9.82
C GLN A 67 -8.94 -11.07 8.57
N MET A 68 -9.09 -12.10 7.70
CA MET A 68 -9.87 -11.99 6.45
C MET A 68 -11.31 -12.46 6.62
N PHE A 69 -11.59 -13.28 7.62
CA PHE A 69 -12.93 -13.82 7.88
C PHE A 69 -13.40 -13.53 9.30
N LYS A 70 -14.71 -13.28 9.44
CA LYS A 70 -15.37 -13.14 10.74
C LYS A 70 -16.65 -13.98 10.74
N ASN A 71 -16.77 -14.92 11.70
CA ASN A 71 -17.91 -15.84 11.79
C ASN A 71 -18.18 -16.60 10.45
N GLY A 72 -17.12 -17.03 9.78
CA GLY A 72 -17.19 -17.75 8.50
C GLY A 72 -17.54 -16.90 7.28
N LYS A 73 -17.77 -15.61 7.44
CA LYS A 73 -18.04 -14.67 6.35
C LYS A 73 -16.77 -13.91 5.99
N PHE A 74 -16.53 -13.75 4.69
CA PHE A 74 -15.44 -12.91 4.20
C PHE A 74 -15.65 -11.46 4.65
N LYS A 75 -14.61 -10.84 5.15
CA LYS A 75 -14.57 -9.46 5.63
C LYS A 75 -13.72 -8.58 4.70
N GLU A 76 -12.44 -8.93 4.57
CA GLU A 76 -11.46 -8.14 3.82
C GLU A 76 -10.31 -9.01 3.32
N LEU A 77 -9.58 -8.57 2.29
CA LEU A 77 -8.28 -9.13 1.94
C LEU A 77 -7.21 -8.58 2.89
N LYS A 78 -6.24 -9.44 3.26
CA LYS A 78 -5.06 -9.03 4.04
C LYS A 78 -3.80 -9.67 3.45
N GLY A 79 -2.89 -8.85 2.94
CA GLY A 79 -1.64 -9.30 2.32
C GLY A 79 -0.75 -10.09 3.27
N SER A 80 -0.81 -9.79 4.58
CA SER A 80 -0.08 -10.52 5.62
C SER A 80 -0.59 -11.97 5.83
N GLN A 81 -1.81 -12.28 5.38
CA GLN A 81 -2.38 -13.63 5.44
C GLN A 81 -1.98 -14.49 4.24
N PHE A 82 -1.60 -13.86 3.13
CA PHE A 82 -1.23 -14.57 1.90
C PHE A 82 0.12 -15.25 2.04
N ASP A 83 0.17 -16.54 1.72
CA ASP A 83 1.40 -17.25 1.47
C ASP A 83 2.03 -16.83 0.12
N ARG A 84 3.17 -17.42 -0.22
CA ARG A 84 3.87 -17.11 -1.47
C ARG A 84 3.01 -17.40 -2.69
N ASP A 85 2.39 -18.56 -2.74
CA ASP A 85 1.60 -19.02 -3.88
C ASP A 85 0.36 -18.15 -4.09
N MET A 86 -0.30 -17.73 -3.00
CA MET A 86 -1.44 -16.84 -3.07
C MET A 86 -1.04 -15.44 -3.53
N LYS A 87 0.13 -14.92 -3.12
CA LYS A 87 0.65 -13.63 -3.61
C LYS A 87 0.95 -13.69 -5.11
N GLN A 88 1.54 -14.77 -5.59
CA GLN A 88 1.82 -14.99 -7.01
C GLN A 88 0.52 -15.10 -7.83
N ASP A 89 -0.44 -15.92 -7.38
CA ASP A 89 -1.76 -16.05 -8.00
C ASP A 89 -2.53 -14.72 -7.99
N PHE A 90 -2.45 -13.96 -6.91
CA PHE A 90 -3.06 -12.64 -6.82
C PHE A 90 -2.50 -11.69 -7.88
N VAL A 91 -1.18 -11.55 -7.97
CA VAL A 91 -0.56 -10.69 -8.99
C VAL A 91 -0.98 -11.12 -10.38
N GLU A 92 -0.89 -12.42 -10.68
CA GLU A 92 -1.26 -12.95 -12.00
C GLU A 92 -2.73 -12.68 -12.33
N PHE A 93 -3.64 -12.87 -11.36
CA PHE A 93 -5.08 -12.72 -11.58
C PHE A 93 -5.49 -11.24 -11.73
N ILE A 94 -5.05 -10.38 -10.80
CA ILE A 94 -5.48 -8.98 -10.72
C ILE A 94 -4.90 -8.15 -11.87
N THR A 95 -3.73 -8.51 -12.37
CA THR A 95 -3.00 -7.73 -13.38
C THR A 95 -3.15 -8.25 -14.81
N LYS A 96 -4.02 -9.22 -15.06
CA LYS A 96 -4.31 -9.73 -16.44
C LYS A 96 -4.74 -8.62 -17.40
N LYS A 97 -5.42 -7.60 -16.89
CA LYS A 97 -5.79 -6.39 -17.62
C LYS A 97 -5.47 -5.18 -16.77
N LYS A 98 -5.09 -4.10 -17.43
CA LYS A 98 -4.76 -2.86 -16.75
C LYS A 98 -6.04 -2.09 -16.40
N TYR A 99 -6.39 -2.09 -15.11
CA TYR A 99 -7.50 -1.32 -14.55
C TYR A 99 -7.06 -0.31 -13.49
N PHE A 100 -5.77 -0.28 -13.18
CA PHE A 100 -5.16 0.64 -12.21
C PHE A 100 -3.70 0.87 -12.55
N ASP A 101 -3.15 1.96 -12.03
CA ASP A 101 -1.73 2.21 -11.94
C ASP A 101 -1.28 2.01 -10.49
N LEU A 102 -0.05 1.51 -10.31
CA LEU A 102 0.55 1.19 -9.02
C LEU A 102 1.84 1.99 -8.85
N TYR A 103 2.00 2.54 -7.65
CA TYR A 103 3.21 3.24 -7.23
C TYR A 103 3.66 2.70 -5.89
N PHE A 104 4.96 2.65 -5.66
CA PHE A 104 5.51 2.32 -4.37
C PHE A 104 6.35 3.45 -3.81
N ILE A 105 6.30 3.58 -2.48
CA ILE A 105 7.25 4.35 -1.71
C ILE A 105 7.98 3.38 -0.80
N LYS A 106 9.32 3.39 -0.85
CA LYS A 106 10.20 2.64 0.04
C LYS A 106 10.86 3.60 1.01
N ILE A 107 10.67 3.38 2.30
CA ILE A 107 11.45 4.06 3.35
C ILE A 107 12.52 3.07 3.85
N ASP A 108 13.78 3.45 3.70
CA ASP A 108 14.89 2.65 4.23
C ASP A 108 15.13 3.01 5.70
N ASN A 109 14.64 2.17 6.59
CA ASN A 109 14.72 2.39 8.02
C ASN A 109 16.14 2.56 8.54
N LYS A 110 17.14 1.91 7.92
CA LYS A 110 18.55 2.01 8.33
C LYS A 110 19.15 3.38 8.09
N LEU A 111 18.58 4.16 7.20
CA LEU A 111 19.05 5.50 6.84
C LEU A 111 18.30 6.60 7.59
N LEU A 112 17.31 6.24 8.43
CA LEU A 112 16.58 7.20 9.22
C LEU A 112 17.34 7.58 10.48
N THR A 113 17.21 8.84 10.88
CA THR A 113 17.70 9.33 12.18
C THR A 113 16.64 9.12 13.28
N ASP A 114 17.09 9.06 14.54
CA ASP A 114 16.16 8.96 15.69
C ASP A 114 15.10 10.08 15.65
N LYS A 115 15.50 11.30 15.30
CA LYS A 115 14.63 12.48 15.22
C LYS A 115 13.46 12.27 14.22
N ILE A 116 13.67 11.55 13.11
CA ILE A 116 12.61 11.22 12.15
C ILE A 116 11.68 10.18 12.76
N CYS A 117 12.22 9.23 13.50
CA CYS A 117 11.48 8.13 14.11
C CYS A 117 10.67 8.53 15.35
N GLU A 118 10.96 9.68 15.99
CA GLU A 118 10.20 10.20 17.13
C GLU A 118 8.72 10.47 16.80
N ASN A 119 8.42 10.85 15.56
CA ASN A 119 7.05 11.08 15.09
C ASN A 119 6.83 10.39 13.73
N THR A 120 6.40 9.14 13.79
CA THR A 120 6.20 8.31 12.61
C THR A 120 5.11 8.85 11.67
N ALA A 121 4.08 9.49 12.21
CA ALA A 121 3.03 10.11 11.42
C ALA A 121 3.54 11.31 10.60
N ARG A 122 4.39 12.14 11.22
CA ARG A 122 5.06 13.24 10.52
C ARG A 122 6.02 12.70 9.44
N ALA A 123 6.79 11.65 9.75
CA ALA A 123 7.67 10.99 8.79
C ALA A 123 6.90 10.42 7.59
N PHE A 124 5.76 9.78 7.84
CA PHE A 124 4.85 9.30 6.80
C PHE A 124 4.35 10.45 5.91
N ASN A 125 3.77 11.50 6.51
CA ASN A 125 3.23 12.65 5.77
C ASN A 125 4.32 13.33 4.92
N TYR A 126 5.51 13.54 5.50
CA TYR A 126 6.65 14.14 4.80
C TYR A 126 7.08 13.30 3.60
N THR A 127 7.22 11.98 3.80
CA THR A 127 7.64 11.07 2.72
C THR A 127 6.58 10.97 1.63
N LEU A 128 5.30 10.93 1.99
CA LEU A 128 4.19 10.94 1.04
C LEU A 128 4.20 12.23 0.20
N LYS A 129 4.40 13.39 0.84
CA LYS A 129 4.52 14.68 0.14
C LYS A 129 5.68 14.67 -0.87
N LEU A 130 6.85 14.20 -0.47
CA LEU A 130 8.01 14.12 -1.37
C LEU A 130 7.74 13.19 -2.56
N ALA A 131 7.11 12.05 -2.31
CA ALA A 131 6.78 11.08 -3.36
C ALA A 131 5.75 11.66 -4.34
N LEU A 132 4.68 12.31 -3.85
CA LEU A 132 3.67 12.95 -4.71
C LEU A 132 4.30 14.07 -5.53
N SER A 133 5.14 14.92 -4.93
CA SER A 133 5.91 15.95 -5.64
C SER A 133 6.72 15.34 -6.77
N TYR A 134 7.45 14.25 -6.50
CA TYR A 134 8.23 13.53 -7.51
C TYR A 134 7.34 12.95 -8.62
N PHE A 135 6.24 12.27 -8.25
CA PHE A 135 5.37 11.62 -9.24
C PHE A 135 4.69 12.63 -10.16
N ILE A 136 4.25 13.78 -9.65
CA ILE A 136 3.66 14.86 -10.44
C ILE A 136 4.73 15.48 -11.35
N SER A 137 5.88 15.88 -10.79
CA SER A 137 6.97 16.51 -11.55
C SER A 137 7.52 15.63 -12.67
N GLN A 138 7.54 14.31 -12.48
CA GLN A 138 7.96 13.34 -13.50
C GLN A 138 6.81 12.87 -14.41
N LYS A 139 5.60 13.43 -14.25
CA LYS A 139 4.39 13.06 -15.01
C LYS A 139 4.00 11.58 -14.90
N TYR A 140 4.31 10.94 -13.78
CA TYR A 140 3.79 9.61 -13.46
C TYR A 140 2.34 9.65 -13.00
N ILE A 141 1.93 10.77 -12.40
CA ILE A 141 0.59 11.11 -11.96
C ILE A 141 0.19 12.42 -12.64
N ASP A 142 -1.06 12.50 -13.12
CA ASP A 142 -1.60 13.71 -13.71
C ASP A 142 -1.75 14.79 -12.64
N ASP A 143 -1.49 16.05 -13.03
CA ASP A 143 -1.64 17.21 -12.16
C ASP A 143 -3.10 17.69 -12.20
N GLU A 144 -3.92 17.11 -11.33
CA GLU A 144 -5.34 17.40 -11.19
C GLU A 144 -5.79 17.25 -9.73
N ASP A 145 -6.99 17.75 -9.41
CA ASP A 145 -7.59 17.54 -8.07
C ASP A 145 -7.59 16.07 -7.68
N CYS A 146 -7.14 15.79 -6.46
CA CYS A 146 -6.86 14.44 -5.99
C CYS A 146 -7.59 14.09 -4.68
N LEU A 147 -8.35 13.00 -4.70
CA LEU A 147 -8.88 12.40 -3.49
C LEU A 147 -7.97 11.25 -3.04
N ILE A 148 -7.31 11.42 -1.90
CA ILE A 148 -6.49 10.40 -1.25
C ILE A 148 -7.35 9.66 -0.21
N GLN A 149 -7.34 8.33 -0.27
CA GLN A 149 -8.09 7.46 0.62
C GLN A 149 -7.14 6.48 1.32
N LEU A 150 -7.12 6.50 2.66
CA LEU A 150 -6.26 5.68 3.51
C LEU A 150 -7.10 4.82 4.47
N ASP A 151 -6.50 3.72 5.00
CA ASP A 151 -7.13 2.96 6.09
C ASP A 151 -7.22 3.84 7.35
N GLU A 152 -8.39 3.84 8.01
CA GLU A 152 -8.63 4.59 9.25
C GLU A 152 -7.74 4.14 10.41
N ARG A 153 -7.19 2.91 10.37
CA ARG A 153 -6.24 2.40 11.36
C ARG A 153 -4.90 3.15 11.36
N ASN A 154 -4.60 3.86 10.28
CA ASN A 154 -3.44 4.74 10.18
C ASN A 154 -3.67 6.09 10.85
N GLU A 155 -4.85 6.24 11.43
CA GLU A 155 -5.35 7.38 12.13
C GLU A 155 -4.83 7.43 13.58
N ARG A 156 -3.54 7.65 13.78
CA ARG A 156 -3.05 8.10 15.10
C ARG A 156 -3.29 9.58 15.23
N THR A 157 -4.43 9.86 15.77
CA THR A 157 -5.05 11.02 16.43
C THR A 157 -4.64 12.45 16.04
N ASP A 158 -3.37 12.80 15.97
CA ASP A 158 -2.99 14.21 15.72
C ASP A 158 -2.54 14.48 14.27
N ALA A 159 -2.16 13.45 13.53
CA ALA A 159 -1.71 13.58 12.15
C ALA A 159 -2.84 13.58 11.11
N ARG A 160 -4.02 13.10 11.48
CA ARG A 160 -5.20 12.96 10.63
C ARG A 160 -5.61 14.26 9.95
N PHE A 161 -5.78 15.31 10.76
CA PHE A 161 -6.21 16.62 10.26
C PHE A 161 -5.09 17.41 9.58
N PHE A 162 -3.85 16.95 9.71
CA PHE A 162 -2.69 17.67 9.18
C PHE A 162 -2.30 17.23 7.77
N LEU A 163 -2.60 15.99 7.35
CA LEU A 163 -2.12 15.50 6.04
C LEU A 163 -2.69 16.32 4.88
N GLU A 164 -4.00 16.58 4.86
CA GLU A 164 -4.65 17.37 3.82
C GLU A 164 -4.09 18.79 3.76
N ASN A 165 -4.10 19.51 4.89
CA ASN A 165 -3.56 20.85 4.96
C ASN A 165 -2.06 20.89 4.65
N TYR A 166 -1.31 19.88 5.11
CA TYR A 166 0.12 19.77 4.85
C TYR A 166 0.41 19.58 3.35
N LEU A 167 -0.30 18.69 2.68
CA LEU A 167 -0.13 18.46 1.24
C LEU A 167 -0.49 19.72 0.44
N ASN A 168 -1.64 20.32 0.69
CA ASN A 168 -2.11 21.51 -0.01
C ASN A 168 -1.17 22.71 0.22
N THR A 169 -0.64 22.88 1.43
CA THR A 169 0.30 23.97 1.71
C THR A 169 1.66 23.71 1.06
N GLU A 170 2.25 22.55 1.31
CA GLU A 170 3.62 22.25 0.88
C GLU A 170 3.77 22.08 -0.64
N LEU A 171 2.81 21.44 -1.31
CA LEU A 171 2.89 21.24 -2.75
C LEU A 171 2.62 22.53 -3.52
N CYS A 172 1.70 23.37 -3.03
CA CYS A 172 1.43 24.68 -3.59
C CYS A 172 2.61 25.64 -3.36
N LEU A 173 3.11 25.77 -2.13
CA LEU A 173 4.23 26.68 -1.82
C LEU A 173 5.52 26.32 -2.58
N ASN A 174 5.73 25.03 -2.85
CA ASN A 174 6.87 24.58 -3.66
C ASN A 174 6.63 24.65 -5.18
N GLY A 175 5.50 25.19 -5.61
CA GLY A 175 5.16 25.34 -7.03
C GLY A 175 5.01 23.99 -7.78
N VAL A 176 4.66 22.94 -7.08
CA VAL A 176 4.48 21.58 -7.67
C VAL A 176 3.13 21.50 -8.37
N THR A 177 2.06 22.01 -7.73
CA THR A 177 0.70 22.01 -8.25
C THR A 177 -0.13 23.14 -7.62
N GLU A 178 -1.15 23.59 -8.36
CA GLU A 178 -2.21 24.46 -7.85
C GLU A 178 -3.51 23.68 -7.55
N ASN A 179 -3.52 22.36 -7.84
CA ASN A 179 -4.67 21.50 -7.64
C ASN A 179 -4.84 21.08 -6.17
N HIS A 180 -6.06 20.74 -5.80
CA HIS A 180 -6.43 20.45 -4.42
C HIS A 180 -6.35 18.96 -4.09
N PHE A 181 -5.80 18.65 -2.90
CA PHE A 181 -5.80 17.32 -2.31
C PHE A 181 -6.85 17.23 -1.21
N THR A 182 -7.78 16.30 -1.34
CA THR A 182 -8.72 15.93 -0.27
C THR A 182 -8.26 14.61 0.34
N VAL A 183 -8.25 14.49 1.67
CA VAL A 183 -7.83 13.28 2.37
C VAL A 183 -8.98 12.66 3.15
N ARG A 184 -9.24 11.38 2.95
CA ARG A 184 -10.26 10.61 3.67
C ARG A 184 -9.68 9.35 4.28
N TYR A 185 -10.02 9.11 5.53
CA TYR A 185 -9.72 7.87 6.24
C TYR A 185 -10.98 6.99 6.24
N LEU A 186 -10.84 5.75 5.83
CA LEU A 186 -11.97 4.84 5.60
C LEU A 186 -11.69 3.48 6.24
N ASP A 187 -12.72 2.79 6.69
CA ASP A 187 -12.62 1.38 7.08
C ASP A 187 -12.27 0.53 5.84
N SER A 188 -11.07 -0.07 5.86
CA SER A 188 -10.58 -0.92 4.77
C SER A 188 -11.50 -2.10 4.49
N SER A 189 -12.28 -2.58 5.48
CA SER A 189 -13.20 -3.70 5.29
C SER A 189 -14.32 -3.42 4.28
N VAL A 190 -14.66 -2.15 4.05
CA VAL A 190 -15.68 -1.73 3.08
C VAL A 190 -15.09 -1.14 1.80
N ASN A 191 -13.77 -0.95 1.73
CA ASN A 191 -13.11 -0.37 0.57
C ASN A 191 -12.16 -1.38 -0.11
N PRO A 192 -12.60 -2.05 -1.19
CA PRO A 192 -11.80 -3.08 -1.84
C PRO A 192 -10.48 -2.56 -2.43
N PHE A 193 -10.38 -1.28 -2.77
CA PHE A 193 -9.17 -0.74 -3.39
C PHE A 193 -8.06 -0.47 -2.35
N ILE A 194 -8.43 -0.09 -1.12
CA ILE A 194 -7.48 -0.04 0.02
C ILE A 194 -6.96 -1.45 0.32
N GLN A 195 -7.84 -2.48 0.29
CA GLN A 195 -7.42 -3.87 0.48
C GLN A 195 -6.41 -4.33 -0.59
N ILE A 196 -6.59 -3.88 -1.84
CA ILE A 196 -5.62 -4.18 -2.91
C ILE A 196 -4.29 -3.45 -2.64
N ALA A 197 -4.31 -2.22 -2.14
CA ALA A 197 -3.10 -1.52 -1.73
C ALA A 197 -2.36 -2.25 -0.60
N ASP A 198 -3.08 -2.76 0.44
CA ASP A 198 -2.52 -3.61 1.51
C ASP A 198 -1.78 -4.83 0.95
N VAL A 199 -2.43 -5.56 0.02
CA VAL A 199 -1.80 -6.76 -0.57
C VAL A 199 -0.54 -6.39 -1.36
N PHE A 200 -0.56 -5.34 -2.18
CA PHE A 200 0.62 -4.91 -2.93
C PHE A 200 1.72 -4.35 -2.03
N ALA A 201 1.38 -3.58 -1.00
CA ALA A 201 2.36 -3.12 -0.01
C ALA A 201 3.08 -4.30 0.66
N ASN A 202 2.31 -5.34 1.05
CA ASN A 202 2.85 -6.53 1.66
C ASN A 202 3.69 -7.39 0.69
N ILE A 203 3.31 -7.49 -0.59
CA ILE A 203 4.11 -8.17 -1.62
C ILE A 203 5.45 -7.45 -1.80
N TYR A 204 5.44 -6.12 -1.95
CA TYR A 204 6.67 -5.37 -2.15
C TYR A 204 7.55 -5.36 -0.89
N TYR A 205 6.95 -5.26 0.30
CA TYR A 205 7.66 -5.45 1.57
C TYR A 205 8.35 -6.82 1.64
N SER A 206 7.65 -7.89 1.26
CA SER A 206 8.21 -9.24 1.21
C SER A 206 9.34 -9.34 0.18
N GLN A 207 9.19 -8.73 -1.00
CA GLN A 207 10.23 -8.67 -2.04
C GLN A 207 11.51 -8.02 -1.51
N LEU A 208 11.40 -6.88 -0.82
CA LEU A 208 12.57 -6.17 -0.29
C LEU A 208 13.30 -6.93 0.83
N ASN A 209 12.58 -7.79 1.56
CA ASN A 209 13.18 -8.59 2.63
C ASN A 209 13.72 -9.95 2.18
N THR A 210 13.13 -10.57 1.16
CA THR A 210 13.44 -11.97 0.81
C THR A 210 13.92 -12.16 -0.63
N HIS A 211 13.77 -11.14 -1.48
CA HIS A 211 14.02 -11.20 -2.93
C HIS A 211 13.28 -12.35 -3.64
N GLY A 212 12.13 -12.75 -3.08
CA GLY A 212 11.37 -13.91 -3.55
C GLY A 212 10.29 -13.62 -4.59
N TYR A 213 10.09 -12.33 -4.98
CA TYR A 213 9.00 -11.88 -5.85
C TYR A 213 9.48 -11.11 -7.09
N ASP A 214 10.72 -11.36 -7.55
CA ASP A 214 11.30 -10.67 -8.71
C ASP A 214 10.45 -10.83 -9.97
N ASN A 215 9.90 -12.03 -10.19
CA ASN A 215 9.02 -12.32 -11.33
C ASN A 215 7.71 -11.51 -11.27
N GLU A 216 7.12 -11.36 -10.09
CA GLU A 216 5.92 -10.56 -9.88
C GLU A 216 6.21 -9.07 -10.12
N MET A 217 7.34 -8.56 -9.64
CA MET A 217 7.79 -7.19 -9.91
C MET A 217 8.06 -6.97 -11.41
N TYR A 218 8.68 -7.93 -12.08
CA TYR A 218 8.89 -7.89 -13.52
C TYR A 218 7.56 -7.82 -14.28
N LYS A 219 6.59 -8.69 -13.96
CA LYS A 219 5.25 -8.69 -14.56
C LYS A 219 4.51 -7.36 -14.38
N LEU A 220 4.60 -6.75 -13.19
CA LEU A 220 3.98 -5.45 -12.93
C LEU A 220 4.57 -4.35 -13.81
N LYS A 221 5.88 -4.38 -14.08
CA LYS A 221 6.56 -3.44 -14.98
C LYS A 221 6.21 -3.73 -16.44
N GLU A 222 6.32 -4.99 -16.88
CA GLU A 222 6.03 -5.42 -18.25
C GLU A 222 4.59 -5.08 -18.67
N ARG A 223 3.63 -5.28 -17.76
CA ARG A 223 2.21 -4.94 -17.97
C ARG A 223 1.91 -3.45 -17.82
N ASN A 224 2.94 -2.62 -17.62
CA ASN A 224 2.83 -1.17 -17.41
C ASN A 224 1.84 -0.78 -16.29
N ILE A 225 1.80 -1.59 -15.23
CA ILE A 225 0.99 -1.36 -14.03
C ILE A 225 1.83 -0.63 -12.98
N LEU A 226 3.04 -1.12 -12.68
CA LEU A 226 3.98 -0.40 -11.82
C LEU A 226 4.59 0.77 -12.58
N LYS A 227 4.23 1.98 -12.16
CA LYS A 227 4.62 3.23 -12.81
C LYS A 227 5.91 3.80 -12.26
N ALA A 228 6.04 3.82 -10.94
CA ALA A 228 7.21 4.38 -10.28
C ALA A 228 7.44 3.77 -8.90
N VAL A 229 8.68 3.85 -8.45
CA VAL A 229 9.10 3.57 -7.08
C VAL A 229 9.87 4.77 -6.57
N PHE A 230 9.39 5.38 -5.49
CA PHE A 230 10.10 6.43 -4.79
C PHE A 230 10.83 5.85 -3.58
N SER A 231 12.11 6.20 -3.38
CA SER A 231 12.88 5.75 -2.23
C SER A 231 13.23 6.92 -1.32
N PHE A 232 13.07 6.73 0.00
CA PHE A 232 13.42 7.72 1.00
C PHE A 232 14.31 7.09 2.09
N PRO A 233 15.36 7.80 2.58
CA PRO A 233 15.92 9.00 1.99
C PRO A 233 16.51 8.72 0.60
N ASN A 234 16.38 9.69 -0.33
CA ASN A 234 17.12 9.63 -1.59
C ASN A 234 18.60 9.88 -1.29
N LEU A 235 19.40 8.85 -1.46
CA LEU A 235 20.85 8.99 -1.56
C LEU A 235 21.17 9.18 -3.05
N ASN A 236 21.24 10.43 -3.49
CA ASN A 236 21.83 10.78 -4.77
C ASN A 236 23.33 10.64 -4.68
#